data_becfc3cbc853c5eb97018e49b8f70a9c
#
_entry.id   becfc3cbc853c5eb97018e49b8f70a9c
#
_cell.length_a   1.000
_cell.length_b   1.000
_cell.length_c   1.000
_cell.angle_alpha   90.00
_cell.angle_beta   90.00
_cell.angle_gamma   90.00
#
_symmetry.space_group_name_H-M   'P 1'
#
loop_
_entity.id
_entity.type
_entity.pdbx_description
1 polymer ?
#
loop_
_entity_poly.entity_id
_entity_poly.type
_entity_poly.pdbx_seq_one_letter_code
_entity_poly.pdbx_strand_id
1 'polypeptide(L)'
;SLTCDGLDGAYSVVIPAGQKSTMLTVPTQVVEERGKVVFELQSGDGYTGAGKHTLTIQRLPNVQFYLGINFGTVGKKMSVRMTVTNSSTIVKGNNAFQLRDDKGTVLAEAKWSNPSGDMSFSITPTADMEGYTRLSVWLGDRCVADGGYLTVVAKGQRAVKNVETERKLVGIGMDCGFGGKNTDQVLEVLAKHNTNITFFMTGYFVRTFPEESKRVLAAGNEIGDHTNTHPQLTKERPYSMMRQIVFPAETMAETLGVSPRLMRPPYGDVNSNVISVSRAEGMECVLWNMSTKDSIGKYTVEECIKNGTTRAKLAPGNILLCHLDANHSWEILDAVLTYYEEQGYTVLPISALIYATGGSLPPMPSTREALLYTDDYWPNWLAERGIEIETKE
;
A
#
# COMPACT_ATOMS: atom_id res chain seq x y z
N SER A 1 -43.58 -35.55 21.21
CA SER A 1 -42.34 -34.74 21.31
C SER A 1 -41.31 -35.21 20.31
N LEU A 2 -40.48 -34.32 19.83
CA LEU A 2 -39.38 -34.61 18.93
C LEU A 2 -38.07 -34.43 19.70
N THR A 3 -37.27 -35.47 19.79
CA THR A 3 -35.94 -35.38 20.34
C THR A 3 -34.89 -35.38 19.23
N CYS A 4 -33.82 -34.70 19.45
CA CYS A 4 -32.75 -34.55 18.47
C CYS A 4 -31.40 -34.75 19.16
N ASP A 5 -30.64 -35.77 18.77
CA ASP A 5 -29.25 -35.94 19.19
C ASP A 5 -28.39 -34.92 18.46
N GLY A 6 -27.72 -34.05 19.20
CA GLY A 6 -26.83 -33.02 18.66
C GLY A 6 -27.41 -31.59 18.61
N LEU A 7 -28.61 -31.40 19.14
CA LEU A 7 -29.19 -30.08 19.42
C LEU A 7 -29.67 -30.06 20.85
N ASP A 8 -29.36 -29.00 21.58
CA ASP A 8 -29.80 -28.84 22.97
C ASP A 8 -31.33 -28.60 23.01
N GLY A 9 -32.09 -29.62 23.44
CA GLY A 9 -33.47 -29.47 23.79
C GLY A 9 -34.43 -30.50 23.10
N ALA A 10 -35.58 -30.69 23.73
CA ALA A 10 -36.71 -31.39 23.15
C ALA A 10 -37.68 -30.40 22.54
N TYR A 11 -38.04 -30.59 21.29
CA TYR A 11 -38.99 -29.74 20.57
C TYR A 11 -40.37 -30.38 20.56
N SER A 12 -41.36 -29.68 21.04
CA SER A 12 -42.77 -30.12 20.98
C SER A 12 -43.42 -29.57 19.72
N VAL A 13 -44.15 -30.47 19.00
CA VAL A 13 -44.94 -30.10 17.85
C VAL A 13 -46.35 -30.54 18.06
N VAL A 14 -47.31 -29.67 17.79
CA VAL A 14 -48.74 -29.98 17.86
C VAL A 14 -49.32 -29.98 16.43
N ILE A 15 -49.94 -31.09 16.04
CA ILE A 15 -50.71 -31.15 14.81
C ILE A 15 -52.14 -30.74 15.16
N PRO A 16 -52.67 -29.61 14.65
CA PRO A 16 -54.03 -29.16 14.95
C PRO A 16 -55.08 -30.22 14.55
N ALA A 17 -56.14 -30.28 15.31
CA ALA A 17 -57.24 -31.23 15.03
C ALA A 17 -57.73 -31.05 13.59
N GLY A 18 -57.86 -32.19 12.85
CA GLY A 18 -58.26 -32.19 11.46
C GLY A 18 -57.14 -31.92 10.42
N GLN A 19 -55.94 -31.63 10.84
CA GLN A 19 -54.80 -31.51 9.95
C GLN A 19 -53.97 -32.79 9.92
N LYS A 20 -53.37 -33.10 8.70
CA LYS A 20 -52.55 -34.30 8.49
C LYS A 20 -51.05 -34.06 8.66
N SER A 21 -50.63 -32.81 8.76
CA SER A 21 -49.21 -32.41 8.88
C SER A 21 -49.06 -31.04 9.52
N THR A 22 -47.92 -30.80 10.10
CA THR A 22 -47.50 -29.48 10.58
C THR A 22 -46.01 -29.28 10.32
N MET A 23 -45.57 -28.03 10.30
CA MET A 23 -44.18 -27.67 10.09
C MET A 23 -43.54 -27.22 11.40
N LEU A 24 -42.39 -27.79 11.74
CA LEU A 24 -41.56 -27.36 12.85
C LEU A 24 -40.27 -26.77 12.32
N THR A 25 -40.00 -25.54 12.68
CA THR A 25 -38.71 -24.91 12.40
C THR A 25 -37.78 -25.09 13.61
N VAL A 26 -36.71 -25.83 13.42
CA VAL A 26 -35.69 -26.05 14.46
C VAL A 26 -34.51 -25.14 14.17
N PRO A 27 -34.13 -24.21 15.08
CA PRO A 27 -32.95 -23.40 14.91
C PRO A 27 -31.71 -24.31 14.97
N THR A 28 -30.88 -24.26 13.94
CA THR A 28 -29.63 -25.03 13.88
C THR A 28 -28.45 -24.11 14.13
N GLN A 29 -27.54 -24.48 15.03
CA GLN A 29 -26.24 -23.85 15.10
C GLN A 29 -25.33 -24.39 14.00
N VAL A 30 -24.38 -23.53 13.55
CA VAL A 30 -23.36 -23.98 12.61
C VAL A 30 -22.42 -24.95 13.32
N VAL A 31 -22.45 -26.22 12.90
CA VAL A 31 -21.54 -27.24 13.45
C VAL A 31 -20.24 -27.26 12.64
N GLU A 32 -19.11 -27.21 13.34
CA GLU A 32 -17.78 -27.25 12.71
C GLU A 32 -17.40 -28.64 12.20
N GLU A 33 -18.09 -29.70 12.62
CA GLU A 33 -17.80 -31.08 12.24
C GLU A 33 -18.95 -31.77 11.52
N ARG A 34 -18.60 -32.78 10.72
CA ARG A 34 -19.57 -33.64 10.02
C ARG A 34 -20.36 -34.43 11.07
N GLY A 35 -21.66 -34.23 11.12
CA GLY A 35 -22.53 -34.86 12.09
C GLY A 35 -23.78 -35.49 11.46
N LYS A 36 -24.45 -36.36 12.21
CA LYS A 36 -25.78 -36.84 11.91
C LYS A 36 -26.71 -36.33 13.00
N VAL A 37 -27.78 -35.70 12.60
CA VAL A 37 -28.89 -35.33 13.50
C VAL A 37 -30.01 -36.30 13.25
N VAL A 38 -30.37 -37.03 14.29
CA VAL A 38 -31.45 -38.02 14.25
C VAL A 38 -32.67 -37.42 14.92
N PHE A 39 -33.74 -37.26 14.14
CA PHE A 39 -35.04 -36.88 14.66
C PHE A 39 -35.85 -38.14 14.96
N GLU A 40 -36.25 -38.32 16.19
CA GLU A 40 -37.09 -39.44 16.63
C GLU A 40 -38.43 -38.93 17.15
N LEU A 41 -39.51 -39.38 16.51
CA LEU A 41 -40.87 -39.08 16.95
C LEU A 41 -41.23 -40.02 18.09
N GLN A 42 -41.41 -39.48 19.27
CA GLN A 42 -41.84 -40.25 20.46
C GLN A 42 -43.34 -40.30 20.54
N SER A 43 -43.85 -41.47 20.94
CA SER A 43 -45.29 -41.69 21.21
C SER A 43 -45.72 -40.89 22.44
N GLY A 44 -46.88 -40.27 22.41
CA GLY A 44 -47.52 -39.57 23.53
C GLY A 44 -48.97 -40.06 23.69
N ASP A 45 -49.67 -39.56 24.71
CA ASP A 45 -51.05 -39.96 25.00
C ASP A 45 -51.96 -39.87 23.76
N GLY A 46 -52.41 -41.02 23.29
CA GLY A 46 -53.34 -41.13 22.17
C GLY A 46 -52.72 -41.18 20.77
N TYR A 47 -51.37 -41.18 20.67
CA TYR A 47 -50.67 -41.27 19.38
C TYR A 47 -49.54 -42.31 19.46
N THR A 48 -49.52 -43.22 18.46
CA THR A 48 -48.37 -44.10 18.24
C THR A 48 -47.44 -43.43 17.23
N GLY A 49 -46.34 -42.89 17.69
CA GLY A 49 -45.26 -42.33 16.85
C GLY A 49 -44.29 -43.42 16.48
N ALA A 50 -44.06 -43.65 15.19
CA ALA A 50 -42.95 -44.48 14.75
C ALA A 50 -42.29 -43.80 13.57
N GLY A 51 -41.06 -43.36 13.77
CA GLY A 51 -40.23 -42.87 12.68
C GLY A 51 -38.95 -42.20 13.18
N LYS A 52 -37.83 -42.65 12.62
CA LYS A 52 -36.56 -41.96 12.72
C LYS A 52 -36.25 -41.30 11.39
N HIS A 53 -35.97 -40.04 11.41
CA HIS A 53 -35.43 -39.33 10.25
C HIS A 53 -34.03 -38.83 10.54
N THR A 54 -33.06 -39.21 9.72
CA THR A 54 -31.70 -38.81 9.87
C THR A 54 -31.35 -37.72 8.87
N LEU A 55 -31.04 -36.52 9.34
CA LEU A 55 -30.43 -35.48 8.57
C LEU A 55 -28.90 -35.63 8.69
N THR A 56 -28.23 -35.77 7.57
CA THR A 56 -26.79 -35.69 7.55
C THR A 56 -26.39 -34.22 7.45
N ILE A 57 -25.87 -33.67 8.50
CA ILE A 57 -25.23 -32.36 8.46
C ILE A 57 -23.89 -32.57 7.77
N GLN A 58 -23.78 -32.12 6.54
CA GLN A 58 -22.49 -32.07 5.87
C GLN A 58 -21.72 -30.90 6.45
N ARG A 59 -20.45 -31.11 6.80
CA ARG A 59 -19.50 -30.03 6.98
C ARG A 59 -19.65 -29.10 5.78
N LEU A 60 -19.84 -27.80 6.03
CA LEU A 60 -19.64 -26.82 4.95
C LEU A 60 -18.29 -27.17 4.35
N PRO A 61 -18.20 -27.46 3.05
CA PRO A 61 -16.90 -27.70 2.44
C PRO A 61 -16.02 -26.51 2.79
N ASN A 62 -14.72 -26.69 2.85
CA ASN A 62 -13.76 -25.60 3.04
C ASN A 62 -13.85 -24.64 1.86
N VAL A 63 -14.93 -23.87 1.81
CA VAL A 63 -15.09 -22.77 0.87
C VAL A 63 -14.21 -21.66 1.39
N GLN A 64 -13.14 -21.44 0.70
CA GLN A 64 -12.27 -20.32 0.99
C GLN A 64 -12.64 -19.18 0.07
N PHE A 65 -12.88 -18.03 0.68
CA PHE A 65 -13.09 -16.77 -0.01
C PHE A 65 -11.80 -15.96 0.11
N TYR A 66 -11.30 -15.48 -1.01
CA TYR A 66 -10.07 -14.71 -1.04
C TYR A 66 -10.32 -13.36 -1.72
N LEU A 67 -10.04 -12.29 -0.98
CA LEU A 67 -9.96 -10.93 -1.48
C LEU A 67 -8.50 -10.56 -1.71
N GLY A 68 -8.16 -10.16 -2.92
CA GLY A 68 -6.82 -9.68 -3.25
C GLY A 68 -6.62 -8.20 -3.00
N ILE A 69 -5.51 -7.70 -3.53
CA ILE A 69 -5.21 -6.28 -3.59
C ILE A 69 -5.84 -5.71 -4.84
N ASN A 70 -6.58 -4.62 -4.67
CA ASN A 70 -7.32 -3.93 -5.73
C ASN A 70 -6.82 -2.49 -5.85
N PHE A 71 -6.82 -1.95 -7.06
CA PHE A 71 -6.36 -0.61 -7.37
C PHE A 71 -7.50 0.20 -7.96
N GLY A 72 -7.76 1.37 -7.39
CA GLY A 72 -8.81 2.27 -7.81
C GLY A 72 -8.32 3.69 -8.10
N THR A 73 -9.12 4.42 -8.84
CA THR A 73 -8.95 5.85 -9.07
C THR A 73 -10.25 6.55 -8.71
N VAL A 74 -10.17 7.64 -7.99
CA VAL A 74 -11.34 8.46 -7.61
C VAL A 74 -12.21 8.77 -8.83
N GLY A 75 -13.51 8.50 -8.72
CA GLY A 75 -14.51 8.74 -9.75
C GLY A 75 -14.46 7.75 -10.93
N LYS A 76 -13.60 6.75 -10.93
CA LYS A 76 -13.51 5.74 -11.99
C LYS A 76 -14.11 4.41 -11.52
N LYS A 77 -15.16 3.95 -12.22
CA LYS A 77 -15.80 2.65 -11.94
C LYS A 77 -14.79 1.51 -12.07
N MET A 78 -14.79 0.60 -11.10
CA MET A 78 -13.91 -0.58 -11.05
C MET A 78 -14.65 -1.81 -10.52
N SER A 79 -14.01 -2.97 -10.62
CA SER A 79 -14.50 -4.24 -10.11
C SER A 79 -13.55 -4.79 -9.05
N VAL A 80 -14.08 -5.09 -7.86
CA VAL A 80 -13.37 -5.84 -6.82
C VAL A 80 -13.76 -7.29 -6.95
N ARG A 81 -12.78 -8.17 -7.18
CA ARG A 81 -13.01 -9.60 -7.36
C ARG A 81 -12.77 -10.38 -6.07
N MET A 82 -13.70 -11.25 -5.75
CA MET A 82 -13.55 -12.25 -4.71
C MET A 82 -13.43 -13.63 -5.38
N THR A 83 -12.30 -14.30 -5.17
CA THR A 83 -12.10 -15.68 -5.62
C THR A 83 -12.71 -16.64 -4.63
N VAL A 84 -13.46 -17.60 -5.12
CA VAL A 84 -14.13 -18.61 -4.32
C VAL A 84 -13.60 -19.98 -4.71
N THR A 85 -13.01 -20.70 -3.75
CA THR A 85 -12.56 -22.08 -3.95
C THR A 85 -13.54 -23.09 -3.36
N ASN A 86 -13.65 -24.28 -3.97
CA ASN A 86 -14.59 -25.33 -3.55
C ASN A 86 -16.08 -24.93 -3.57
N SER A 87 -16.45 -24.13 -4.55
CA SER A 87 -17.78 -23.56 -4.67
C SER A 87 -18.92 -24.53 -5.02
N SER A 88 -18.61 -25.76 -5.45
CA SER A 88 -19.59 -26.76 -5.94
C SER A 88 -20.65 -27.17 -4.91
N THR A 89 -20.51 -26.77 -3.67
CA THR A 89 -21.35 -27.17 -2.54
C THR A 89 -22.07 -25.98 -1.88
N ILE A 90 -21.90 -24.77 -2.37
CA ILE A 90 -22.61 -23.61 -1.84
C ILE A 90 -24.04 -23.63 -2.44
N VAL A 91 -25.02 -23.69 -1.57
CA VAL A 91 -26.42 -23.71 -1.94
C VAL A 91 -26.77 -22.46 -2.75
N LYS A 92 -27.32 -22.67 -3.94
CA LYS A 92 -27.93 -21.61 -4.75
C LYS A 92 -29.01 -20.93 -3.92
N GLY A 93 -28.72 -19.80 -3.34
CA GLY A 93 -29.68 -19.01 -2.56
C GLY A 93 -29.66 -17.57 -3.06
N ASN A 94 -30.73 -16.86 -2.78
CA ASN A 94 -30.85 -15.42 -3.10
C ASN A 94 -30.00 -14.55 -2.15
N ASN A 95 -28.80 -15.02 -1.84
CA ASN A 95 -27.92 -14.42 -0.85
C ASN A 95 -27.19 -13.21 -1.45
N ALA A 96 -27.44 -12.05 -0.90
CA ALA A 96 -26.67 -10.83 -1.21
C ALA A 96 -25.42 -10.80 -0.34
N PHE A 97 -24.27 -10.72 -0.98
CA PHE A 97 -22.99 -10.49 -0.30
C PHE A 97 -22.71 -8.99 -0.29
N GLN A 98 -22.21 -8.49 0.82
CA GLN A 98 -21.82 -7.09 1.00
C GLN A 98 -20.31 -6.98 1.02
N LEU A 99 -19.75 -6.09 0.20
CA LEU A 99 -18.38 -5.63 0.31
C LEU A 99 -18.36 -4.45 1.29
N ARG A 100 -17.58 -4.54 2.35
CA ARG A 100 -17.47 -3.49 3.38
C ARG A 100 -16.03 -3.00 3.51
N ASP A 101 -15.88 -1.74 3.90
CA ASP A 101 -14.61 -1.15 4.30
C ASP A 101 -14.27 -1.50 5.78
N ASP A 102 -13.15 -0.99 6.27
CA ASP A 102 -12.66 -1.16 7.65
C ASP A 102 -13.52 -0.43 8.69
N LYS A 103 -14.37 0.51 8.27
CA LYS A 103 -15.35 1.20 9.11
C LYS A 103 -16.70 0.49 9.14
N GLY A 104 -16.84 -0.61 8.39
CA GLY A 104 -18.09 -1.37 8.24
C GLY A 104 -19.06 -0.77 7.23
N THR A 105 -18.69 0.27 6.48
CA THR A 105 -19.52 0.88 5.45
C THR A 105 -19.71 -0.09 4.29
N VAL A 106 -20.95 -0.28 3.84
CA VAL A 106 -21.26 -1.11 2.67
C VAL A 106 -20.88 -0.34 1.40
N LEU A 107 -19.84 -0.80 0.72
CA LEU A 107 -19.35 -0.22 -0.53
C LEU A 107 -20.12 -0.72 -1.75
N ALA A 108 -20.54 -1.98 -1.73
CA ALA A 108 -21.32 -2.59 -2.78
C ALA A 108 -22.02 -3.87 -2.30
N GLU A 109 -23.07 -4.25 -3.03
CA GLU A 109 -23.75 -5.54 -2.87
C GLU A 109 -23.69 -6.33 -4.19
N ALA A 110 -23.53 -7.63 -4.07
CA ALA A 110 -23.57 -8.53 -5.21
C ALA A 110 -24.28 -9.84 -4.87
N LYS A 111 -25.04 -10.34 -5.84
CA LYS A 111 -25.65 -11.67 -5.74
C LYS A 111 -24.75 -12.69 -6.42
N TRP A 112 -24.52 -13.80 -5.75
CA TRP A 112 -23.73 -14.87 -6.34
C TRP A 112 -24.58 -15.72 -7.27
N SER A 113 -24.38 -15.54 -8.56
CA SER A 113 -25.15 -16.21 -9.60
C SER A 113 -24.46 -17.45 -10.19
N ASN A 114 -23.14 -17.59 -10.00
CA ASN A 114 -22.36 -18.69 -10.55
C ASN A 114 -21.63 -19.46 -9.44
N PRO A 115 -22.09 -20.67 -9.07
CA PRO A 115 -21.49 -21.44 -7.97
C PRO A 115 -20.09 -21.99 -8.26
N SER A 116 -19.59 -21.89 -9.48
CA SER A 116 -18.26 -22.37 -9.88
C SER A 116 -17.27 -21.26 -10.23
N GLY A 117 -17.61 -20.01 -9.98
CA GLY A 117 -16.79 -18.87 -10.40
C GLY A 117 -16.60 -17.81 -9.34
N ASP A 118 -15.73 -16.89 -9.65
CA ASP A 118 -15.45 -15.71 -8.85
C ASP A 118 -16.67 -14.80 -8.77
N MET A 119 -16.77 -14.06 -7.66
CA MET A 119 -17.74 -12.99 -7.50
C MET A 119 -17.05 -11.65 -7.74
N SER A 120 -17.80 -10.69 -8.27
CA SER A 120 -17.31 -9.33 -8.49
C SER A 120 -18.28 -8.30 -7.92
N PHE A 121 -17.71 -7.32 -7.22
CA PHE A 121 -18.41 -6.15 -6.73
C PHE A 121 -18.03 -4.95 -7.60
N SER A 122 -19.02 -4.17 -8.01
CA SER A 122 -18.79 -2.95 -8.80
C SER A 122 -18.83 -1.74 -7.88
N ILE A 123 -17.74 -0.98 -7.81
CA ILE A 123 -17.60 0.23 -6.99
C ILE A 123 -17.11 1.39 -7.83
N THR A 124 -17.35 2.61 -7.36
CA THR A 124 -16.75 3.83 -7.88
C THR A 124 -16.12 4.54 -6.67
N PRO A 125 -14.76 4.46 -6.51
CA PRO A 125 -14.10 5.07 -5.37
C PRO A 125 -14.36 6.57 -5.29
N THR A 126 -14.58 7.06 -4.06
CA THR A 126 -14.77 8.49 -3.73
C THR A 126 -13.48 9.10 -3.19
N ALA A 127 -13.41 10.42 -3.05
CA ALA A 127 -12.19 11.12 -2.61
C ALA A 127 -11.78 10.75 -1.17
N ASP A 128 -12.76 10.49 -0.30
CA ASP A 128 -12.53 10.03 1.08
C ASP A 128 -11.97 8.62 1.21
N MET A 129 -11.92 7.86 0.10
CA MET A 129 -11.30 6.54 0.01
C MET A 129 -9.85 6.61 -0.48
N GLU A 130 -9.28 7.80 -0.72
CA GLU A 130 -7.86 7.90 -1.13
C GLU A 130 -6.94 7.32 -0.04
N GLY A 131 -5.99 6.50 -0.47
CA GLY A 131 -5.11 5.75 0.40
C GLY A 131 -5.50 4.28 0.51
N TYR A 132 -5.27 3.66 1.67
CA TYR A 132 -5.64 2.27 1.95
C TYR A 132 -7.03 2.16 2.57
N THR A 133 -7.78 1.19 2.05
CA THR A 133 -9.01 0.69 2.67
C THR A 133 -8.91 -0.82 2.78
N ARG A 134 -9.01 -1.36 3.99
CA ARG A 134 -9.14 -2.81 4.18
C ARG A 134 -10.53 -3.23 3.77
N LEU A 135 -10.63 -4.34 3.04
CA LEU A 135 -11.88 -4.87 2.54
C LEU A 135 -12.27 -6.17 3.23
N SER A 136 -13.55 -6.31 3.50
CA SER A 136 -14.17 -7.55 3.96
C SER A 136 -15.45 -7.85 3.18
N VAL A 137 -15.80 -9.13 3.06
CA VAL A 137 -17.07 -9.55 2.45
C VAL A 137 -17.93 -10.24 3.48
N TRP A 138 -19.19 -9.86 3.52
CA TRP A 138 -20.16 -10.29 4.50
C TRP A 138 -21.37 -10.96 3.83
N LEU A 139 -21.86 -12.01 4.46
CA LEU A 139 -23.12 -12.66 4.14
C LEU A 139 -24.02 -12.57 5.37
N GLY A 140 -24.98 -11.66 5.36
CA GLY A 140 -25.72 -11.28 6.57
C GLY A 140 -24.74 -10.73 7.63
N ASP A 141 -24.79 -11.31 8.83
CA ASP A 141 -23.93 -10.92 9.96
C ASP A 141 -22.58 -11.66 9.99
N ARG A 142 -22.31 -12.52 9.03
CA ARG A 142 -21.09 -13.33 8.97
C ARG A 142 -20.08 -12.74 8.01
N CYS A 143 -18.86 -12.44 8.50
CA CYS A 143 -17.72 -12.16 7.65
C CYS A 143 -17.25 -13.46 6.99
N VAL A 144 -17.26 -13.52 5.65
CA VAL A 144 -16.87 -14.70 4.87
C VAL A 144 -15.48 -14.55 4.25
N ALA A 145 -15.02 -13.32 4.02
CA ALA A 145 -13.69 -13.03 3.55
C ALA A 145 -13.16 -11.74 4.21
N ASP A 146 -11.95 -11.76 4.68
CA ASP A 146 -11.25 -10.62 5.27
C ASP A 146 -9.82 -10.55 4.75
N GLY A 147 -9.18 -9.37 4.88
CA GLY A 147 -7.78 -9.17 4.49
C GLY A 147 -7.55 -8.78 3.03
N GLY A 148 -8.61 -8.42 2.28
CA GLY A 148 -8.47 -7.70 1.02
C GLY A 148 -8.10 -6.24 1.23
N TYR A 149 -7.47 -5.64 0.22
CA TYR A 149 -7.11 -4.22 0.24
C TYR A 149 -7.59 -3.53 -1.04
N LEU A 150 -8.02 -2.29 -0.88
CA LEU A 150 -8.26 -1.35 -1.96
C LEU A 150 -7.30 -0.17 -1.74
N THR A 151 -6.47 0.11 -2.73
CA THR A 151 -5.69 1.34 -2.76
C THR A 151 -6.27 2.28 -3.78
N VAL A 152 -6.53 3.51 -3.40
CA VAL A 152 -7.17 4.53 -4.25
C VAL A 152 -6.24 5.72 -4.42
N VAL A 153 -6.12 6.19 -5.66
CA VAL A 153 -5.36 7.38 -6.01
C VAL A 153 -6.29 8.45 -6.58
N ALA A 154 -5.99 9.72 -6.30
CA ALA A 154 -6.71 10.85 -6.87
C ALA A 154 -6.66 10.84 -8.40
N LYS A 155 -7.73 11.33 -9.06
CA LYS A 155 -7.77 11.43 -10.51
C LYS A 155 -6.69 12.39 -11.01
N GLY A 156 -5.89 11.94 -11.99
CA GLY A 156 -4.83 12.75 -12.61
C GLY A 156 -3.54 12.82 -11.80
N GLN A 157 -3.45 12.14 -10.66
CA GLN A 157 -2.22 12.08 -9.87
C GLN A 157 -1.07 11.51 -10.68
N ARG A 158 0.09 12.15 -10.59
CA ARG A 158 1.32 11.77 -11.29
C ARG A 158 2.49 11.79 -10.32
N ALA A 159 3.52 11.02 -10.63
CA ALA A 159 4.79 11.11 -9.91
C ALA A 159 5.44 12.49 -10.12
N VAL A 160 6.02 13.02 -9.08
CA VAL A 160 6.71 14.32 -9.09
C VAL A 160 8.04 14.18 -9.83
N LYS A 161 8.24 14.91 -10.93
CA LYS A 161 9.49 14.97 -11.69
C LYS A 161 10.29 16.24 -11.46
N ASN A 162 9.60 17.30 -11.12
CA ASN A 162 10.07 18.63 -10.78
C ASN A 162 8.94 19.33 -10.02
N VAL A 163 9.24 20.45 -9.39
CA VAL A 163 8.24 21.35 -8.81
C VAL A 163 8.17 22.65 -9.59
N GLU A 164 7.03 23.36 -9.51
CA GLU A 164 6.87 24.65 -10.15
C GLU A 164 7.27 25.74 -9.17
N THR A 165 8.28 26.56 -9.53
CA THR A 165 8.75 27.72 -8.78
C THR A 165 9.59 28.63 -9.67
N GLU A 166 9.63 29.93 -9.38
CA GLU A 166 10.54 30.89 -10.00
C GLU A 166 11.85 31.03 -9.17
N ARG A 167 11.90 30.49 -7.96
CA ARG A 167 13.07 30.58 -7.08
C ARG A 167 14.14 29.58 -7.54
N LYS A 168 15.39 29.98 -7.47
CA LYS A 168 16.54 29.14 -7.81
C LYS A 168 16.75 28.03 -6.75
N LEU A 169 15.75 27.18 -6.56
CA LEU A 169 15.75 26.00 -5.70
C LEU A 169 15.73 24.74 -6.57
N VAL A 170 16.52 23.74 -6.19
CA VAL A 170 16.60 22.44 -6.87
C VAL A 170 16.71 21.32 -5.86
N GLY A 171 16.29 20.10 -6.24
CA GLY A 171 16.45 18.90 -5.44
C GLY A 171 17.50 17.96 -6.04
N ILE A 172 18.22 17.26 -5.19
CA ILE A 172 19.07 16.13 -5.60
C ILE A 172 18.61 14.89 -4.88
N GLY A 173 18.33 13.82 -5.64
CA GLY A 173 18.06 12.50 -5.11
C GLY A 173 19.15 11.54 -5.53
N MET A 174 19.82 10.95 -4.53
CA MET A 174 20.85 9.94 -4.70
C MET A 174 20.30 8.56 -4.44
N ASP A 175 20.27 7.70 -5.46
CA ASP A 175 19.78 6.36 -5.33
C ASP A 175 20.86 5.43 -4.75
N CYS A 176 20.49 4.66 -3.71
CA CYS A 176 21.36 3.75 -2.97
C CYS A 176 20.85 2.31 -3.12
N GLY A 177 21.35 1.62 -4.15
CA GLY A 177 20.91 0.28 -4.50
C GLY A 177 21.62 -0.82 -3.71
N PHE A 178 22.91 -1.04 -4.00
CA PHE A 178 23.62 -2.24 -3.60
C PHE A 178 25.02 -1.99 -3.01
N GLY A 179 25.56 -0.79 -3.04
CA GLY A 179 26.92 -0.49 -2.60
C GLY A 179 27.02 0.76 -1.73
N GLY A 180 27.69 0.63 -0.55
CA GLY A 180 27.88 1.71 0.42
C GLY A 180 29.30 2.31 0.46
N LYS A 181 30.22 1.85 -0.40
CA LYS A 181 31.67 2.20 -0.31
C LYS A 181 31.99 3.68 -0.47
N ASN A 182 31.14 4.46 -1.14
CA ASN A 182 31.35 5.88 -1.40
C ASN A 182 30.67 6.79 -0.37
N THR A 183 30.03 6.23 0.65
CA THR A 183 29.21 6.99 1.61
C THR A 183 30.02 8.10 2.28
N ASP A 184 31.21 7.80 2.78
CA ASP A 184 32.00 8.77 3.54
C ASP A 184 32.47 9.95 2.65
N GLN A 185 32.96 9.66 1.44
CA GLN A 185 33.37 10.69 0.50
C GLN A 185 32.19 11.59 0.05
N VAL A 186 31.00 10.98 -0.17
CA VAL A 186 29.79 11.73 -0.50
C VAL A 186 29.38 12.63 0.66
N LEU A 187 29.43 12.14 1.91
CA LEU A 187 29.13 12.96 3.10
C LEU A 187 30.13 14.08 3.30
N GLU A 188 31.44 13.85 3.04
CA GLU A 188 32.44 14.90 3.07
C GLU A 188 32.17 16.01 2.05
N VAL A 189 31.75 15.65 0.83
CA VAL A 189 31.34 16.61 -0.21
C VAL A 189 30.11 17.40 0.24
N LEU A 190 29.07 16.76 0.77
CA LEU A 190 27.88 17.45 1.25
C LEU A 190 28.19 18.42 2.41
N ALA A 191 29.07 18.01 3.32
CA ALA A 191 29.56 18.88 4.41
C ALA A 191 30.36 20.08 3.88
N LYS A 192 31.25 19.88 2.89
CA LYS A 192 31.98 20.93 2.21
C LYS A 192 31.08 22.01 1.63
N HIS A 193 29.97 21.60 1.00
CA HIS A 193 28.98 22.50 0.39
C HIS A 193 27.89 22.94 1.36
N ASN A 194 27.98 22.56 2.64
CA ASN A 194 26.97 22.86 3.66
C ASN A 194 25.52 22.58 3.18
N THR A 195 25.32 21.45 2.51
CA THR A 195 24.04 21.08 1.90
C THR A 195 23.56 19.70 2.31
N ASN A 196 22.26 19.48 2.22
CA ASN A 196 21.61 18.19 2.44
C ASN A 196 20.82 17.80 1.19
N ILE A 197 20.76 16.50 0.92
CA ILE A 197 20.03 15.92 -0.22
C ILE A 197 19.14 14.76 0.24
N THR A 198 18.40 14.18 -0.69
CA THR A 198 17.57 12.98 -0.43
C THR A 198 18.32 11.73 -0.89
N PHE A 199 18.46 10.73 0.00
CA PHE A 199 19.00 9.41 -0.31
C PHE A 199 17.83 8.42 -0.41
N PHE A 200 17.60 7.89 -1.61
CA PHE A 200 16.60 6.84 -1.83
C PHE A 200 17.27 5.47 -1.63
N MET A 201 17.01 4.86 -0.48
CA MET A 201 17.66 3.61 -0.08
C MET A 201 16.77 2.41 -0.35
N THR A 202 17.35 1.32 -0.91
CA THR A 202 16.64 0.04 -0.94
C THR A 202 16.59 -0.58 0.46
N GLY A 203 15.58 -1.42 0.72
CA GLY A 203 15.55 -2.21 1.95
C GLY A 203 16.77 -3.13 2.06
N TYR A 204 17.28 -3.62 0.91
CA TYR A 204 18.55 -4.35 0.86
C TYR A 204 19.72 -3.50 1.37
N PHE A 205 19.84 -2.24 0.90
CA PHE A 205 20.90 -1.32 1.31
C PHE A 205 20.87 -1.08 2.83
N VAL A 206 19.71 -0.73 3.39
CA VAL A 206 19.57 -0.44 4.83
C VAL A 206 19.95 -1.65 5.69
N ARG A 207 19.57 -2.87 5.28
CA ARG A 207 19.93 -4.09 6.02
C ARG A 207 21.40 -4.49 5.88
N THR A 208 22.02 -4.21 4.74
CA THR A 208 23.40 -4.62 4.45
C THR A 208 24.41 -3.58 4.94
N PHE A 209 24.04 -2.29 4.90
CA PHE A 209 24.87 -1.13 5.26
C PHE A 209 24.16 -0.25 6.32
N PRO A 210 23.78 -0.82 7.48
CA PRO A 210 23.05 -0.05 8.50
C PRO A 210 23.85 1.12 9.07
N GLU A 211 25.15 0.98 9.22
CA GLU A 211 26.00 2.07 9.77
C GLU A 211 26.18 3.20 8.76
N GLU A 212 26.33 2.90 7.47
CA GLU A 212 26.31 3.88 6.39
C GLU A 212 24.98 4.65 6.37
N SER A 213 23.88 3.93 6.46
CA SER A 213 22.52 4.50 6.49
C SER A 213 22.33 5.44 7.69
N LYS A 214 22.82 5.06 8.87
CA LYS A 214 22.78 5.89 10.08
C LYS A 214 23.65 7.15 9.93
N ARG A 215 24.85 7.03 9.33
CA ARG A 215 25.71 8.21 9.08
C ARG A 215 25.07 9.19 8.11
N VAL A 216 24.43 8.70 7.03
CA VAL A 216 23.68 9.56 6.10
C VAL A 216 22.59 10.33 6.83
N LEU A 217 21.80 9.64 7.67
CA LEU A 217 20.75 10.27 8.48
C LEU A 217 21.33 11.28 9.49
N ALA A 218 22.37 10.89 10.23
CA ALA A 218 23.01 11.75 11.25
C ALA A 218 23.63 13.02 10.66
N ALA A 219 24.03 12.99 9.38
CA ALA A 219 24.48 14.17 8.63
C ALA A 219 23.31 15.08 8.18
N GLY A 220 22.07 14.81 8.57
CA GLY A 220 20.90 15.65 8.28
C GLY A 220 20.30 15.44 6.90
N ASN A 221 20.68 14.38 6.18
CA ASN A 221 20.11 14.07 4.88
C ASN A 221 18.75 13.38 5.01
N GLU A 222 17.89 13.57 4.02
CA GLU A 222 16.60 12.89 3.93
C GLU A 222 16.76 11.44 3.47
N ILE A 223 16.03 10.54 4.10
CA ILE A 223 15.92 9.14 3.70
C ILE A 223 14.58 8.91 2.99
N GLY A 224 14.63 8.45 1.75
CA GLY A 224 13.49 8.01 0.95
C GLY A 224 13.55 6.53 0.64
N ASP A 225 12.42 5.96 0.25
CA ASP A 225 12.24 4.57 -0.14
C ASP A 225 12.64 4.34 -1.60
N HIS A 226 13.39 3.26 -1.87
CA HIS A 226 13.78 2.83 -3.22
C HIS A 226 13.44 1.35 -3.50
N THR A 227 12.35 0.88 -2.93
CA THR A 227 11.89 -0.51 -2.95
C THR A 227 12.78 -1.47 -2.13
N ASN A 228 12.32 -2.70 -1.95
CA ASN A 228 13.06 -3.68 -1.15
C ASN A 228 14.30 -4.24 -1.88
N THR A 229 14.15 -4.62 -3.17
CA THR A 229 15.18 -5.33 -3.95
C THR A 229 15.35 -4.79 -5.37
N HIS A 230 14.89 -3.58 -5.64
CA HIS A 230 15.09 -2.85 -6.90
C HIS A 230 14.45 -3.47 -8.16
N PRO A 231 13.21 -4.01 -8.13
CA PRO A 231 12.58 -4.57 -9.32
C PRO A 231 11.92 -3.49 -10.22
N GLN A 232 11.55 -3.88 -11.42
CA GLN A 232 10.61 -3.11 -12.25
C GLN A 232 9.19 -3.28 -11.69
N LEU A 233 8.70 -2.30 -10.94
CA LEU A 233 7.45 -2.40 -10.18
C LEU A 233 6.21 -2.66 -11.03
N THR A 234 6.14 -2.13 -12.25
CA THR A 234 4.99 -2.32 -13.14
C THR A 234 4.87 -3.75 -13.68
N LYS A 235 5.92 -4.56 -13.56
CA LYS A 235 5.94 -5.97 -13.94
C LYS A 235 5.64 -6.91 -12.77
N GLU A 236 5.64 -6.38 -11.56
CA GLU A 236 5.35 -7.16 -10.37
C GLU A 236 3.85 -7.44 -10.23
N ARG A 237 3.52 -8.61 -9.64
CA ARG A 237 2.13 -8.88 -9.24
C ARG A 237 1.73 -7.92 -8.11
N PRO A 238 0.43 -7.59 -7.97
CA PRO A 238 -0.04 -6.60 -6.99
C PRO A 238 0.52 -6.79 -5.57
N TYR A 239 0.50 -8.01 -5.06
CA TYR A 239 1.03 -8.33 -3.73
C TYR A 239 2.55 -8.14 -3.64
N SER A 240 3.28 -8.58 -4.66
CA SER A 240 4.73 -8.40 -4.72
C SER A 240 5.11 -6.92 -4.79
N MET A 241 4.43 -6.15 -5.66
CA MET A 241 4.62 -4.71 -5.76
C MET A 241 4.39 -4.00 -4.43
N MET A 242 3.30 -4.31 -3.73
CA MET A 242 3.02 -3.75 -2.40
C MET A 242 4.15 -4.06 -1.42
N ARG A 243 4.60 -5.33 -1.33
CA ARG A 243 5.72 -5.71 -0.45
C ARG A 243 7.03 -5.01 -0.79
N GLN A 244 7.27 -4.74 -2.06
CA GLN A 244 8.45 -3.99 -2.50
C GLN A 244 8.47 -2.55 -1.98
N ILE A 245 7.31 -1.97 -1.70
CA ILE A 245 7.17 -0.58 -1.21
C ILE A 245 7.01 -0.55 0.31
N VAL A 246 6.28 -1.50 0.92
CA VAL A 246 5.99 -1.50 2.36
C VAL A 246 7.20 -1.95 3.19
N PHE A 247 7.86 -3.04 2.80
CA PHE A 247 8.95 -3.63 3.60
C PHE A 247 10.17 -2.72 3.81
N PRO A 248 10.67 -1.98 2.81
CA PRO A 248 11.78 -1.06 3.06
C PRO A 248 11.38 0.05 4.03
N ALA A 249 10.15 0.54 3.98
CA ALA A 249 9.66 1.54 4.92
C ALA A 249 9.62 1.00 6.36
N GLU A 250 9.18 -0.25 6.57
CA GLU A 250 9.27 -0.94 7.86
C GLU A 250 10.72 -1.12 8.30
N THR A 251 11.61 -1.56 7.40
CA THR A 251 13.05 -1.71 7.68
C THR A 251 13.69 -0.38 8.11
N MET A 252 13.34 0.73 7.46
CA MET A 252 13.83 2.07 7.81
C MET A 252 13.31 2.51 9.18
N ALA A 253 12.05 2.24 9.49
CA ALA A 253 11.48 2.53 10.80
C ALA A 253 12.21 1.77 11.92
N GLU A 254 12.45 0.47 11.74
CA GLU A 254 13.11 -0.39 12.72
C GLU A 254 14.61 -0.06 12.88
N THR A 255 15.32 0.20 11.77
CA THR A 255 16.79 0.33 11.77
C THR A 255 17.24 1.77 12.02
N LEU A 256 16.50 2.75 11.52
CA LEU A 256 16.88 4.16 11.50
C LEU A 256 15.94 5.06 12.33
N GLY A 257 14.79 4.58 12.76
CA GLY A 257 13.78 5.41 13.41
C GLY A 257 13.14 6.43 12.46
N VAL A 258 13.01 6.08 11.18
CA VAL A 258 12.50 6.98 10.14
C VAL A 258 11.32 6.35 9.41
N SER A 259 10.24 7.10 9.26
CA SER A 259 9.18 6.78 8.32
C SER A 259 9.37 7.59 7.03
N PRO A 260 9.86 6.98 5.92
CA PRO A 260 10.10 7.73 4.69
C PRO A 260 8.81 8.36 4.17
N ARG A 261 8.92 9.58 3.63
CA ARG A 261 7.80 10.33 3.06
C ARG A 261 7.87 10.45 1.54
N LEU A 262 8.95 9.96 0.95
CA LEU A 262 9.17 9.87 -0.49
C LEU A 262 9.49 8.44 -0.89
N MET A 263 9.01 8.04 -2.07
CA MET A 263 9.38 6.80 -2.74
C MET A 263 9.82 7.08 -4.17
N ARG A 264 10.95 6.53 -4.58
CA ARG A 264 11.42 6.56 -5.97
C ARG A 264 11.40 5.16 -6.56
N PRO A 265 10.56 4.92 -7.60
CA PRO A 265 10.53 3.62 -8.24
C PRO A 265 11.82 3.39 -9.05
N PRO A 266 12.44 2.19 -8.94
CA PRO A 266 13.58 1.82 -9.75
C PRO A 266 13.33 2.02 -11.25
N TYR A 267 14.35 2.44 -11.97
CA TYR A 267 14.31 2.70 -13.43
C TYR A 267 13.32 3.80 -13.85
N GLY A 268 12.66 4.48 -12.92
CA GLY A 268 11.53 5.36 -13.20
C GLY A 268 10.28 4.60 -13.66
N ASP A 269 10.20 3.30 -13.35
CA ASP A 269 9.12 2.41 -13.77
C ASP A 269 7.87 2.61 -12.92
N VAL A 270 6.92 3.42 -13.41
CA VAL A 270 5.77 3.90 -12.66
C VAL A 270 4.48 3.84 -13.47
N ASN A 271 3.41 3.46 -12.80
CA ASN A 271 2.03 3.59 -13.28
C ASN A 271 1.11 4.02 -12.13
N SER A 272 -0.19 4.17 -12.39
CA SER A 272 -1.17 4.57 -11.37
C SER A 272 -1.21 3.64 -10.16
N ASN A 273 -0.93 2.35 -10.31
CA ASN A 273 -0.94 1.39 -9.21
C ASN A 273 0.25 1.62 -8.27
N VAL A 274 1.45 1.86 -8.83
CA VAL A 274 2.65 2.21 -8.06
C VAL A 274 2.42 3.49 -7.26
N ILE A 275 1.87 4.53 -7.90
CA ILE A 275 1.53 5.80 -7.23
C ILE A 275 0.50 5.56 -6.12
N SER A 276 -0.53 4.75 -6.39
CA SER A 276 -1.59 4.44 -5.42
C SER A 276 -1.02 3.80 -4.15
N VAL A 277 -0.17 2.77 -4.29
CA VAL A 277 0.45 2.11 -3.15
C VAL A 277 1.40 3.05 -2.40
N SER A 278 2.24 3.79 -3.13
CA SER A 278 3.16 4.76 -2.51
C SER A 278 2.41 5.79 -1.65
N ARG A 279 1.37 6.41 -2.20
CA ARG A 279 0.56 7.41 -1.49
C ARG A 279 -0.24 6.81 -0.34
N ALA A 280 -0.73 5.57 -0.49
CA ALA A 280 -1.40 4.86 0.60
C ALA A 280 -0.48 4.60 1.79
N GLU A 281 0.83 4.49 1.55
CA GLU A 281 1.88 4.40 2.58
C GLU A 281 2.33 5.78 3.12
N GLY A 282 1.71 6.87 2.70
CA GLY A 282 2.07 8.23 3.12
C GLY A 282 3.31 8.78 2.41
N MET A 283 3.72 8.16 1.28
CA MET A 283 4.89 8.55 0.52
C MET A 283 4.51 9.17 -0.83
N GLU A 284 5.09 10.31 -1.17
CA GLU A 284 4.98 10.86 -2.52
C GLU A 284 5.90 10.09 -3.47
N CYS A 285 5.38 9.76 -4.65
CA CYS A 285 6.15 9.09 -5.70
C CYS A 285 6.97 10.11 -6.48
N VAL A 286 8.30 10.02 -6.38
CA VAL A 286 9.24 11.01 -6.96
C VAL A 286 10.09 10.38 -8.05
N LEU A 287 10.16 11.04 -9.19
CA LEU A 287 11.08 10.75 -10.28
C LEU A 287 12.15 11.86 -10.37
N TRP A 288 12.56 12.19 -11.59
CA TRP A 288 13.54 13.23 -11.90
C TRP A 288 13.29 13.79 -13.30
N ASN A 289 13.81 14.96 -13.56
CA ASN A 289 13.86 15.57 -14.89
C ASN A 289 15.30 15.88 -15.35
N MET A 290 16.29 15.66 -14.47
CA MET A 290 17.73 15.74 -14.77
C MET A 290 18.45 14.49 -14.24
N SER A 291 19.56 14.09 -14.88
CA SER A 291 20.34 12.92 -14.44
C SER A 291 21.78 13.07 -14.84
N THR A 292 22.71 12.75 -13.96
CA THR A 292 24.15 12.61 -14.24
C THR A 292 24.44 11.44 -15.18
N LYS A 293 23.55 10.44 -15.25
CA LYS A 293 23.72 9.17 -15.99
C LYS A 293 24.94 8.36 -15.52
N ASP A 294 25.35 8.53 -14.30
CA ASP A 294 26.53 7.95 -13.66
C ASP A 294 26.43 6.43 -13.45
N SER A 295 25.21 5.87 -13.38
CA SER A 295 24.97 4.42 -13.36
C SER A 295 25.08 3.74 -14.73
N ILE A 296 25.24 4.52 -15.81
CA ILE A 296 25.36 4.00 -17.17
C ILE A 296 26.84 3.89 -17.53
N GLY A 297 27.42 2.70 -17.48
CA GLY A 297 28.85 2.41 -17.61
C GLY A 297 29.54 2.90 -18.90
N LYS A 298 28.82 3.52 -19.84
CA LYS A 298 29.40 4.09 -21.06
C LYS A 298 29.86 5.55 -20.94
N TYR A 299 29.49 6.25 -19.86
CA TYR A 299 29.86 7.65 -19.65
C TYR A 299 31.10 7.77 -18.76
N THR A 300 32.01 8.66 -19.13
CA THR A 300 33.13 9.05 -18.28
C THR A 300 32.67 9.96 -17.14
N VAL A 301 33.48 10.14 -16.10
CA VAL A 301 33.20 11.07 -14.99
C VAL A 301 32.91 12.47 -15.51
N GLU A 302 33.75 12.98 -16.44
CA GLU A 302 33.54 14.29 -17.07
C GLU A 302 32.21 14.40 -17.82
N GLU A 303 31.81 13.35 -18.51
CA GLU A 303 30.51 13.31 -19.22
C GLU A 303 29.34 13.27 -18.23
N CYS A 304 29.48 12.56 -17.10
CA CYS A 304 28.49 12.55 -16.03
C CYS A 304 28.35 13.94 -15.39
N ILE A 305 29.45 14.63 -15.13
CA ILE A 305 29.44 16.02 -14.66
C ILE A 305 28.72 16.92 -15.68
N LYS A 306 29.09 16.85 -16.95
CA LYS A 306 28.41 17.63 -18.02
C LYS A 306 26.91 17.32 -18.10
N ASN A 307 26.53 16.06 -17.90
CA ASN A 307 25.12 15.67 -17.93
C ASN A 307 24.33 16.27 -16.73
N GLY A 308 24.95 16.39 -15.55
CA GLY A 308 24.36 17.03 -14.37
C GLY A 308 24.44 18.57 -14.38
N THR A 309 25.23 19.16 -15.27
CA THR A 309 25.55 20.60 -15.29
C THR A 309 25.24 21.23 -16.66
N THR A 310 26.24 21.44 -17.49
CA THR A 310 26.16 22.25 -18.73
C THR A 310 25.29 21.66 -19.84
N ARG A 311 25.14 20.32 -19.92
CA ARG A 311 24.23 19.66 -20.85
C ARG A 311 22.79 19.58 -20.33
N ALA A 312 22.63 19.66 -19.01
CA ALA A 312 21.32 19.72 -18.39
C ALA A 312 20.71 21.12 -18.60
N LYS A 313 19.43 21.17 -18.79
CA LYS A 313 18.68 22.42 -18.75
C LYS A 313 18.35 22.74 -17.29
N LEU A 314 19.35 23.24 -16.54
CA LEU A 314 19.16 23.64 -15.16
C LEU A 314 18.10 24.75 -15.09
N ALA A 315 17.06 24.53 -14.31
CA ALA A 315 15.97 25.47 -14.10
C ALA A 315 15.44 25.33 -12.67
N PRO A 316 14.78 26.36 -12.13
CA PRO A 316 14.10 26.28 -10.85
C PRO A 316 13.20 25.06 -10.74
N GLY A 317 13.19 24.43 -9.58
CA GLY A 317 12.34 23.28 -9.27
C GLY A 317 12.80 21.94 -9.87
N ASN A 318 13.93 21.90 -10.57
CA ASN A 318 14.44 20.65 -11.12
C ASN A 318 14.85 19.65 -10.02
N ILE A 319 14.71 18.37 -10.34
CA ILE A 319 15.17 17.24 -9.50
C ILE A 319 16.21 16.45 -10.29
N LEU A 320 17.43 16.37 -9.73
CA LEU A 320 18.53 15.60 -10.30
C LEU A 320 18.56 14.18 -9.73
N LEU A 321 18.82 13.20 -10.59
CA LEU A 321 19.18 11.82 -10.22
C LEU A 321 20.68 11.61 -10.31
N CYS A 322 21.27 11.03 -9.26
CA CYS A 322 22.59 10.44 -9.22
C CYS A 322 22.57 9.16 -8.35
N HIS A 323 23.68 8.40 -8.30
CA HIS A 323 23.74 7.13 -7.60
C HIS A 323 24.96 7.08 -6.67
N LEU A 324 24.76 6.54 -5.45
CA LEU A 324 25.81 6.44 -4.44
C LEU A 324 26.93 5.45 -4.85
N ASP A 325 26.55 4.33 -5.44
CA ASP A 325 27.46 3.26 -5.83
C ASP A 325 28.11 3.44 -7.21
N ALA A 326 27.82 4.56 -7.89
CA ALA A 326 28.49 4.92 -9.14
C ALA A 326 29.99 5.17 -8.92
N ASN A 327 30.78 4.89 -9.94
CA ASN A 327 32.22 5.20 -9.89
C ASN A 327 32.41 6.71 -9.78
N HIS A 328 33.24 7.11 -8.79
CA HIS A 328 33.57 8.53 -8.54
C HIS A 328 32.32 9.40 -8.26
N SER A 329 31.28 8.83 -7.62
CA SER A 329 30.02 9.54 -7.32
C SER A 329 30.26 10.85 -6.53
N TRP A 330 31.24 10.87 -5.64
CA TRP A 330 31.63 12.06 -4.86
C TRP A 330 32.24 13.17 -5.73
N GLU A 331 33.10 12.83 -6.70
CA GLU A 331 33.70 13.81 -7.63
C GLU A 331 32.63 14.42 -8.54
N ILE A 332 31.70 13.59 -9.03
CA ILE A 332 30.57 14.03 -9.84
C ILE A 332 29.68 14.97 -9.01
N LEU A 333 29.35 14.58 -7.77
CA LEU A 333 28.51 15.38 -6.89
C LEU A 333 29.18 16.72 -6.54
N ASP A 334 30.49 16.74 -6.21
CA ASP A 334 31.23 17.94 -5.89
C ASP A 334 31.20 18.96 -7.03
N ALA A 335 31.46 18.49 -8.24
CA ALA A 335 31.41 19.35 -9.43
C ALA A 335 29.97 19.85 -9.76
N VAL A 336 28.96 19.04 -9.53
CA VAL A 336 27.56 19.43 -9.73
C VAL A 336 27.17 20.50 -8.71
N LEU A 337 27.48 20.30 -7.42
CA LEU A 337 27.16 21.25 -6.37
C LEU A 337 27.88 22.59 -6.58
N THR A 338 29.20 22.56 -6.89
CA THR A 338 29.95 23.75 -7.25
C THR A 338 29.30 24.54 -8.39
N TYR A 339 28.92 23.84 -9.47
CA TYR A 339 28.23 24.48 -10.61
C TYR A 339 26.90 25.10 -10.21
N TYR A 340 26.09 24.42 -9.39
CA TYR A 340 24.78 24.93 -8.96
C TYR A 340 24.92 26.18 -8.09
N GLU A 341 25.90 26.19 -7.17
CA GLU A 341 26.23 27.36 -6.34
C GLU A 341 26.68 28.54 -7.20
N GLU A 342 27.58 28.32 -8.19
CA GLU A 342 28.01 29.36 -9.14
C GLU A 342 26.86 29.94 -9.96
N GLN A 343 25.84 29.13 -10.25
CA GLN A 343 24.61 29.59 -10.92
C GLN A 343 23.59 30.23 -9.95
N GLY A 344 23.91 30.29 -8.65
CA GLY A 344 23.09 30.88 -7.58
C GLY A 344 21.90 30.02 -7.19
N TYR A 345 21.97 28.70 -7.39
CA TYR A 345 20.93 27.76 -6.94
C TYR A 345 21.21 27.25 -5.53
N THR A 346 20.14 27.09 -4.75
CA THR A 346 20.14 26.39 -3.46
C THR A 346 19.64 24.96 -3.65
N VAL A 347 20.43 24.01 -3.18
CA VAL A 347 20.05 22.58 -3.19
C VAL A 347 19.34 22.23 -1.90
N LEU A 348 18.22 21.54 -2.00
CA LEU A 348 17.39 21.12 -0.87
C LEU A 348 17.10 19.61 -0.93
N PRO A 349 16.88 18.95 0.23
CA PRO A 349 16.15 17.69 0.26
C PRO A 349 14.81 17.81 -0.48
N ILE A 350 14.40 16.76 -1.17
CA ILE A 350 13.26 16.86 -2.10
C ILE A 350 11.95 17.16 -1.37
N SER A 351 11.73 16.61 -0.16
CA SER A 351 10.57 17.00 0.63
C SER A 351 10.61 18.49 1.02
N ALA A 352 11.78 18.99 1.44
CA ALA A 352 11.95 20.43 1.72
C ALA A 352 11.68 21.28 0.48
N LEU A 353 12.12 20.85 -0.71
CA LEU A 353 11.82 21.52 -1.97
C LEU A 353 10.32 21.55 -2.26
N ILE A 354 9.60 20.44 -2.06
CA ILE A 354 8.15 20.36 -2.23
C ILE A 354 7.44 21.35 -1.30
N TYR A 355 7.79 21.38 0.00
CA TYR A 355 7.19 22.31 0.96
C TYR A 355 7.56 23.76 0.67
N ALA A 356 8.83 24.05 0.35
CA ALA A 356 9.29 25.41 0.04
C ALA A 356 8.51 26.05 -1.13
N THR A 357 8.00 25.23 -2.04
CA THR A 357 7.21 25.64 -3.20
C THR A 357 5.69 25.53 -2.99
N GLY A 358 5.23 25.53 -1.73
CA GLY A 358 3.82 25.47 -1.37
C GLY A 358 3.13 24.15 -1.67
N GLY A 359 3.89 23.07 -1.89
CA GLY A 359 3.35 21.72 -2.00
C GLY A 359 3.18 21.06 -0.64
N SER A 360 2.61 19.85 -0.65
CA SER A 360 2.46 19.01 0.54
C SER A 360 2.71 17.54 0.19
N LEU A 361 2.98 16.74 1.19
CA LEU A 361 3.12 15.29 1.05
C LEU A 361 1.80 14.58 1.36
N PRO A 362 1.59 13.34 0.90
CA PRO A 362 0.42 12.55 1.27
C PRO A 362 0.31 12.43 2.80
N PRO A 363 -0.90 12.36 3.36
CA PRO A 363 -1.07 12.12 4.79
C PRO A 363 -0.49 10.76 5.18
N MET A 364 0.10 10.66 6.37
CA MET A 364 0.54 9.38 6.92
C MET A 364 -0.70 8.52 7.23
N PRO A 365 -0.76 7.26 6.78
CA PRO A 365 -1.88 6.38 7.12
C PRO A 365 -1.89 6.06 8.62
N SER A 366 -3.07 5.88 9.20
CA SER A 366 -3.24 5.54 10.63
C SER A 366 -2.57 4.22 11.04
N THR A 367 -2.20 3.39 10.07
CA THR A 367 -1.49 2.12 10.26
C THR A 367 0.03 2.28 10.42
N ARG A 368 0.56 3.50 10.21
CA ARG A 368 1.99 3.80 10.32
C ARG A 368 2.22 4.96 11.28
N GLU A 369 3.26 4.86 12.09
CA GLU A 369 3.74 5.96 12.92
C GLU A 369 4.61 6.90 12.08
N ALA A 370 4.42 8.21 12.25
CA ALA A 370 5.24 9.23 11.60
C ALA A 370 6.53 9.44 12.41
N LEU A 371 7.49 8.52 12.25
CA LEU A 371 8.80 8.61 12.89
C LEU A 371 9.68 9.64 12.17
N LEU A 372 10.29 10.55 12.90
CA LEU A 372 11.16 11.66 12.50
C LEU A 372 10.46 12.66 11.53
N TYR A 373 10.04 12.23 10.35
CA TYR A 373 9.45 13.12 9.32
C TYR A 373 7.96 13.33 9.54
N THR A 374 7.61 13.99 10.66
CA THR A 374 6.25 14.46 10.94
C THR A 374 5.84 15.56 9.93
N ASP A 375 4.57 15.93 9.91
CA ASP A 375 4.10 16.97 8.98
C ASP A 375 4.76 18.33 9.22
N ASP A 376 5.20 18.63 10.46
CA ASP A 376 5.89 19.86 10.82
C ASP A 376 7.41 19.81 10.60
N TYR A 377 7.98 18.64 10.32
CA TYR A 377 9.45 18.49 10.24
C TYR A 377 10.06 19.41 9.17
N TRP A 378 9.57 19.32 7.94
CA TRP A 378 10.13 20.11 6.83
C TRP A 378 9.79 21.59 6.91
N PRO A 379 8.57 22.02 7.29
CA PRO A 379 8.30 23.42 7.59
C PRO A 379 9.27 24.02 8.63
N ASN A 380 9.52 23.32 9.73
CA ASN A 380 10.47 23.77 10.75
C ASN A 380 11.92 23.79 10.22
N TRP A 381 12.33 22.75 9.50
CA TRP A 381 13.66 22.66 8.88
C TRP A 381 13.95 23.84 7.92
N LEU A 382 12.95 24.25 7.13
CA LEU A 382 13.03 25.41 6.23
C LEU A 382 13.10 26.72 7.02
N ALA A 383 12.28 26.89 8.04
CA ALA A 383 12.26 28.08 8.89
C ALA A 383 13.61 28.32 9.60
N GLU A 384 14.25 27.26 10.12
CA GLU A 384 15.56 27.31 10.74
C GLU A 384 16.67 27.80 9.79
N ARG A 385 16.47 27.64 8.47
CA ARG A 385 17.39 28.06 7.40
C ARG A 385 16.98 29.34 6.71
N GLY A 386 15.93 30.01 7.20
CA GLY A 386 15.41 31.26 6.63
C GLY A 386 14.82 31.09 5.23
N ILE A 387 14.35 29.87 4.90
CA ILE A 387 13.75 29.58 3.60
C ILE A 387 12.23 29.67 3.75
N GLU A 388 11.63 30.68 3.13
CA GLU A 388 10.18 30.89 3.15
C GLU A 388 9.45 29.83 2.32
N ILE A 389 8.23 29.49 2.75
CA ILE A 389 7.30 28.61 2.02
C ILE A 389 6.45 29.50 1.10
N GLU A 390 6.40 29.18 -0.19
CA GLU A 390 5.53 29.87 -1.16
C GLU A 390 4.06 29.60 -0.82
N THR A 391 3.25 30.64 -0.80
CA THR A 391 1.80 30.51 -0.75
C THR A 391 1.29 30.38 -2.17
N LYS A 392 0.68 29.24 -2.50
CA LYS A 392 -0.06 29.10 -3.77
C LYS A 392 -1.43 29.78 -3.61
N GLU A 393 -1.64 30.83 -4.40
CA GLU A 393 -2.96 31.46 -4.53
C GLU A 393 -3.98 30.52 -5.18
#